data_73effd34a9489c6311d16051b49914dd
#
_entry.id   73effd34a9489c6311d16051b49914dd
#
_cell.length_a   1.000
_cell.length_b   1.000
_cell.length_c   1.000
_cell.angle_alpha   90.00
_cell.angle_beta   90.00
_cell.angle_gamma   90.00
#
_symmetry.space_group_name_H-M   'P 1'
#
loop_
_entity.id
_entity.type
_entity.pdbx_description
1 polymer ?
#
loop_
_entity_poly.entity_id
_entity_poly.type
_entity_poly.pdbx_seq_one_letter_code
_entity_poly.pdbx_strand_id
1 'polypeptide(L)'
;MEKNEKSGSYSHILKYMGVFGGVQGLGILIGLVRNKLIAIILGPDGVGLISLFNSTIKLVSDSTNLGIPTSAVRTISEHFDTGNGYKISRSIVLIRSWSMLTALFGMFVCAVFSPLLDSWTFNWGDHTLHFILLAPTVALMAVTGGEIAILKSTRQLRGLAVVSVYHFIGALFFSVPVIYY
;
A
#
# COMPACT_ATOMS: atom_id res chain seq x y z
N MET A 1 39.31 11.21 15.06
CA MET A 1 38.86 10.56 13.83
C MET A 1 37.36 10.17 13.87
N GLU A 2 36.82 9.79 15.00
CA GLU A 2 35.42 9.34 15.18
C GLU A 2 34.30 10.41 14.88
N LYS A 3 34.62 11.71 15.00
CA LYS A 3 33.66 12.79 14.76
C LYS A 3 33.35 13.03 13.26
N ASN A 4 34.28 12.64 12.37
CA ASN A 4 34.13 12.82 10.91
C ASN A 4 33.30 11.69 10.26
N GLU A 5 33.33 10.47 10.80
CA GLU A 5 32.53 9.35 10.31
C GLU A 5 31.04 9.53 10.64
N LYS A 6 30.74 10.05 11.84
CA LYS A 6 29.35 10.34 12.24
C LYS A 6 28.73 11.45 11.38
N SER A 7 29.49 12.49 11.03
CA SER A 7 29.04 13.59 10.14
C SER A 7 28.70 13.10 8.73
N GLY A 8 29.49 12.20 8.15
CA GLY A 8 29.19 11.60 6.84
C GLY A 8 27.96 10.72 6.84
N SER A 9 27.74 9.95 7.91
CA SER A 9 26.57 9.08 8.05
C SER A 9 25.27 9.88 8.20
N TYR A 10 25.27 10.95 8.97
CA TYR A 10 24.12 11.85 9.13
C TYR A 10 23.76 12.57 7.83
N SER A 11 24.75 13.05 7.07
CA SER A 11 24.54 13.71 5.77
C SER A 11 23.89 12.75 4.74
N HIS A 12 24.32 11.50 4.72
CA HIS A 12 23.73 10.46 3.87
C HIS A 12 22.28 10.17 4.25
N ILE A 13 21.98 10.01 5.54
CA ILE A 13 20.63 9.75 6.04
C ILE A 13 19.71 10.92 5.72
N LEU A 14 20.14 12.16 5.97
CA LEU A 14 19.37 13.36 5.66
C LEU A 14 19.05 13.49 4.17
N LYS A 15 20.02 13.17 3.30
CA LYS A 15 19.82 13.17 1.85
C LYS A 15 18.74 12.15 1.41
N TYR A 16 18.76 10.94 1.96
CA TYR A 16 17.76 9.92 1.63
C TYR A 16 16.39 10.24 2.22
N MET A 17 16.35 10.79 3.43
CA MET A 17 15.10 11.27 4.02
C MET A 17 14.51 12.43 3.21
N GLY A 18 15.35 13.35 2.73
CA GLY A 18 14.92 14.46 1.87
C GLY A 18 14.34 13.97 0.53
N VAL A 19 15.01 13.02 -0.12
CA VAL A 19 14.52 12.41 -1.38
C VAL A 19 13.20 11.68 -1.15
N PHE A 20 13.13 10.85 -0.11
CA PHE A 20 11.91 10.11 0.21
C PHE A 20 10.76 11.04 0.62
N GLY A 21 11.02 12.04 1.46
CA GLY A 21 10.04 13.07 1.84
C GLY A 21 9.57 13.89 0.65
N GLY A 22 10.46 14.26 -0.27
CA GLY A 22 10.13 14.94 -1.52
C GLY A 22 9.21 14.11 -2.42
N VAL A 23 9.50 12.82 -2.60
CA VAL A 23 8.65 11.90 -3.37
C VAL A 23 7.27 11.75 -2.73
N GLN A 24 7.19 11.64 -1.40
CA GLN A 24 5.91 11.58 -0.70
C GLN A 24 5.12 12.89 -0.83
N GLY A 25 5.81 14.05 -0.75
CA GLY A 25 5.20 15.36 -0.98
C GLY A 25 4.63 15.49 -2.40
N LEU A 26 5.36 15.06 -3.42
CA LEU A 26 4.86 14.99 -4.80
C LEU A 26 3.65 14.05 -4.91
N GLY A 27 3.67 12.91 -4.22
CA GLY A 27 2.54 11.98 -4.17
C GLY A 27 1.27 12.64 -3.60
N ILE A 28 1.41 13.44 -2.55
CA ILE A 28 0.28 14.19 -1.96
C ILE A 28 -0.26 15.21 -2.97
N LEU A 29 0.61 15.96 -3.65
CA LEU A 29 0.18 16.94 -4.67
C LEU A 29 -0.54 16.25 -5.83
N ILE A 30 0.01 15.16 -6.36
CA ILE A 30 -0.63 14.37 -7.41
C ILE A 30 -1.98 13.82 -6.93
N GLY A 31 -2.05 13.32 -5.70
CA GLY A 31 -3.28 12.86 -5.07
C GLY A 31 -4.36 13.95 -4.98
N LEU A 32 -3.98 15.17 -4.58
CA LEU A 32 -4.89 16.31 -4.52
C LEU A 32 -5.44 16.68 -5.92
N VAL A 33 -4.56 16.75 -6.93
CA VAL A 33 -4.98 17.02 -8.31
C VAL A 33 -5.93 15.94 -8.82
N ARG A 34 -5.58 14.66 -8.60
CA ARG A 34 -6.42 13.53 -8.97
C ARG A 34 -7.79 13.57 -8.29
N ASN A 35 -7.82 13.79 -6.97
CA ASN A 35 -9.08 13.85 -6.22
C ASN A 35 -9.94 15.03 -6.69
N LYS A 36 -9.34 16.17 -7.03
CA LYS A 36 -10.05 17.30 -7.60
C LYS A 36 -10.65 16.96 -8.97
N LEU A 37 -9.90 16.29 -9.84
CA LEU A 37 -10.40 15.84 -11.15
C LEU A 37 -11.56 14.86 -10.99
N ILE A 38 -11.44 13.89 -10.10
CA ILE A 38 -12.49 12.93 -9.79
C ILE A 38 -13.75 13.66 -9.31
N ALA A 39 -13.59 14.63 -8.40
CA ALA A 39 -14.71 15.41 -7.87
C ALA A 39 -15.43 16.26 -8.95
N ILE A 40 -14.70 16.80 -9.92
CA ILE A 40 -15.27 17.57 -11.02
C ILE A 40 -16.05 16.67 -11.98
N ILE A 41 -15.55 15.46 -12.26
CA ILE A 41 -16.14 14.55 -13.26
C ILE A 41 -17.31 13.76 -12.68
N LEU A 42 -17.15 13.19 -11.49
CA LEU A 42 -18.16 12.33 -10.87
C LEU A 42 -19.14 13.07 -9.95
N GLY A 43 -18.82 14.31 -9.57
CA GLY A 43 -19.58 15.05 -8.58
C GLY A 43 -19.45 14.49 -7.15
N PRO A 44 -20.16 15.09 -6.17
CA PRO A 44 -20.08 14.70 -4.75
C PRO A 44 -20.53 13.25 -4.50
N ASP A 45 -21.57 12.81 -5.19
CA ASP A 45 -22.15 11.46 -5.01
C ASP A 45 -21.18 10.38 -5.49
N GLY A 46 -20.53 10.59 -6.65
CA GLY A 46 -19.53 9.65 -7.16
C GLY A 46 -18.28 9.57 -6.30
N VAL A 47 -17.81 10.71 -5.76
CA VAL A 47 -16.70 10.73 -4.79
C VAL A 47 -17.08 9.99 -3.52
N GLY A 48 -18.31 10.17 -3.03
CA GLY A 48 -18.84 9.45 -1.88
C GLY A 48 -18.83 7.94 -2.10
N LEU A 49 -19.33 7.48 -3.24
CA LEU A 49 -19.38 6.07 -3.60
C LEU A 49 -17.96 5.44 -3.64
N ILE A 50 -17.02 6.09 -4.34
CA ILE A 50 -15.62 5.62 -4.40
C ILE A 50 -14.99 5.58 -3.01
N SER A 51 -15.27 6.57 -2.16
CA SER A 51 -14.74 6.62 -0.79
C SER A 51 -15.27 5.48 0.07
N LEU A 52 -16.56 5.14 -0.06
CA LEU A 52 -17.18 4.01 0.63
C LEU A 52 -16.52 2.69 0.20
N PHE A 53 -16.40 2.43 -1.10
CA PHE A 53 -15.72 1.23 -1.59
C PHE A 53 -14.28 1.13 -1.08
N ASN A 54 -13.51 2.21 -1.19
CA ASN A 54 -12.11 2.22 -0.73
C ASN A 54 -12.00 1.99 0.78
N SER A 55 -12.89 2.58 1.58
CA SER A 55 -12.90 2.40 3.03
C SER A 55 -13.23 0.95 3.41
N THR A 56 -14.22 0.36 2.75
CA THR A 56 -14.63 -1.03 2.99
C THR A 56 -13.52 -2.01 2.59
N ILE A 57 -12.93 -1.83 1.40
CA ILE A 57 -11.81 -2.65 0.93
C ILE A 57 -10.61 -2.54 1.89
N LYS A 58 -10.31 -1.33 2.33
CA LYS A 58 -9.22 -1.10 3.29
C LYS A 58 -9.51 -1.78 4.61
N LEU A 59 -10.74 -1.69 5.13
CA LEU A 59 -11.14 -2.37 6.37
C LEU A 59 -10.96 -3.89 6.26
N VAL A 60 -11.40 -4.49 5.16
CA VAL A 60 -11.21 -5.93 4.90
C VAL A 60 -9.72 -6.26 4.80
N SER A 61 -8.94 -5.48 4.05
CA SER A 61 -7.51 -5.69 3.90
C SER A 61 -6.77 -5.59 5.24
N ASP A 62 -7.03 -4.57 6.03
CA ASP A 62 -6.38 -4.35 7.33
C ASP A 62 -6.76 -5.45 8.33
N SER A 63 -8.00 -5.92 8.30
CA SER A 63 -8.48 -7.02 9.17
C SER A 63 -7.87 -8.37 8.79
N THR A 64 -7.70 -8.65 7.49
CA THR A 64 -7.15 -9.92 7.01
C THR A 64 -5.63 -9.97 7.00
N ASN A 65 -4.96 -8.82 7.00
CA ASN A 65 -3.49 -8.71 6.95
C ASN A 65 -2.79 -9.08 8.26
N LEU A 66 -3.55 -9.21 9.37
CA LEU A 66 -3.07 -9.67 10.69
C LEU A 66 -1.79 -8.99 11.20
N GLY A 67 -1.53 -7.77 10.77
CA GLY A 67 -0.34 -7.00 11.16
C GLY A 67 0.98 -7.52 10.57
N ILE A 68 0.94 -8.37 9.54
CA ILE A 68 2.13 -8.91 8.88
C ILE A 68 3.12 -7.83 8.44
N PRO A 69 2.70 -6.70 7.79
CA PRO A 69 3.66 -5.67 7.39
C PRO A 69 4.43 -5.07 8.57
N THR A 70 3.77 -4.87 9.69
CA THR A 70 4.38 -4.31 10.91
C THR A 70 5.38 -5.28 11.55
N SER A 71 4.97 -6.54 11.70
CA SER A 71 5.82 -7.61 12.21
C SER A 71 7.02 -7.87 11.30
N ALA A 72 6.81 -7.81 9.98
CA ALA A 72 7.85 -7.98 8.97
C ALA A 72 8.96 -6.93 9.10
N VAL A 73 8.58 -5.66 9.22
CA VAL A 73 9.55 -4.56 9.39
C VAL A 73 10.40 -4.80 10.63
N ARG A 74 9.78 -5.16 11.75
CA ARG A 74 10.49 -5.43 13.00
C ARG A 74 11.48 -6.58 12.86
N THR A 75 11.00 -7.75 12.43
CA THR A 75 11.81 -8.97 12.34
C THR A 75 12.99 -8.85 11.38
N ILE A 76 12.75 -8.26 10.18
CA ILE A 76 13.84 -8.07 9.21
C ILE A 76 14.84 -7.04 9.70
N SER A 77 14.40 -5.93 10.31
CA SER A 77 15.31 -4.90 10.83
C SER A 77 16.22 -5.45 11.92
N GLU A 78 15.69 -6.25 12.84
CA GLU A 78 16.50 -6.93 13.87
C GLU A 78 17.57 -7.85 13.26
N HIS A 79 17.23 -8.59 12.20
CA HIS A 79 18.20 -9.45 11.50
C HIS A 79 19.17 -8.66 10.63
N PHE A 80 18.75 -7.51 10.09
CA PHE A 80 19.60 -6.63 9.29
C PHE A 80 20.72 -6.02 10.15
N ASP A 81 20.38 -5.59 11.37
CA ASP A 81 21.35 -5.00 12.30
C ASP A 81 22.36 -6.05 12.83
N THR A 82 22.01 -7.34 12.85
CA THR A 82 22.92 -8.43 13.20
C THR A 82 23.82 -8.90 12.03
N GLY A 83 23.61 -8.38 10.81
CA GLY A 83 24.41 -8.70 9.62
C GLY A 83 24.27 -10.14 9.11
N ASN A 84 23.28 -10.91 9.57
CA ASN A 84 23.10 -12.31 9.21
C ASN A 84 22.27 -12.47 7.94
N GLY A 85 22.94 -12.46 6.78
CA GLY A 85 22.30 -12.54 5.46
C GLY A 85 21.41 -13.77 5.26
N TYR A 86 21.73 -14.90 5.83
CA TYR A 86 20.92 -16.11 5.76
C TYR A 86 19.55 -15.93 6.47
N LYS A 87 19.56 -15.36 7.66
CA LYS A 87 18.32 -15.09 8.41
C LYS A 87 17.46 -14.04 7.70
N ILE A 88 18.06 -13.01 7.12
CA ILE A 88 17.36 -12.00 6.32
C ILE A 88 16.64 -12.64 5.14
N SER A 89 17.35 -13.42 4.32
CA SER A 89 16.78 -14.10 3.16
C SER A 89 15.62 -15.03 3.55
N ARG A 90 15.79 -15.82 4.60
CA ARG A 90 14.74 -16.70 5.11
C ARG A 90 13.51 -15.93 5.59
N SER A 91 13.72 -14.82 6.29
CA SER A 91 12.62 -13.95 6.75
C SER A 91 11.85 -13.33 5.57
N ILE A 92 12.54 -12.92 4.53
CA ILE A 92 11.91 -12.37 3.31
C ILE A 92 11.00 -13.42 2.65
N VAL A 93 11.51 -14.64 2.46
CA VAL A 93 10.71 -15.73 1.87
C VAL A 93 9.49 -16.06 2.72
N LEU A 94 9.67 -16.11 4.05
CA LEU A 94 8.58 -16.37 4.98
C LEU A 94 7.50 -15.28 4.88
N ILE A 95 7.89 -14.01 4.88
CA ILE A 95 6.96 -12.87 4.79
C ILE A 95 6.21 -12.89 3.46
N ARG A 96 6.88 -13.17 2.34
CA ARG A 96 6.22 -13.31 1.04
C ARG A 96 5.19 -14.43 1.04
N SER A 97 5.54 -15.59 1.60
CA SER A 97 4.59 -16.72 1.70
C SER A 97 3.38 -16.36 2.54
N TRP A 98 3.59 -15.73 3.68
CA TRP A 98 2.49 -15.27 4.54
C TRP A 98 1.66 -14.17 3.89
N SER A 99 2.28 -13.20 3.21
CA SER A 99 1.56 -12.16 2.48
C SER A 99 0.72 -12.74 1.34
N MET A 100 1.19 -13.77 0.65
CA MET A 100 0.40 -14.48 -0.36
C MET A 100 -0.78 -15.23 0.25
N LEU A 101 -0.56 -15.90 1.38
CA LEU A 101 -1.61 -16.62 2.08
C LEU A 101 -2.70 -15.68 2.61
N THR A 102 -2.32 -14.56 3.22
CA THR A 102 -3.28 -13.54 3.67
C THR A 102 -3.94 -12.80 2.50
N ALA A 103 -3.28 -12.64 1.36
CA ALA A 103 -3.86 -12.10 0.14
C ALA A 103 -5.00 -12.99 -0.38
N LEU A 104 -4.77 -14.30 -0.48
CA LEU A 104 -5.80 -15.26 -0.87
C LEU A 104 -6.94 -15.30 0.15
N PHE A 105 -6.61 -15.30 1.44
CA PHE A 105 -7.60 -15.26 2.50
C PHE A 105 -8.44 -13.99 2.45
N GLY A 106 -7.82 -12.80 2.29
CA GLY A 106 -8.51 -11.52 2.16
C GLY A 106 -9.41 -11.45 0.93
N MET A 107 -8.94 -11.98 -0.20
CA MET A 107 -9.75 -12.09 -1.41
C MET A 107 -10.97 -12.99 -1.18
N PHE A 108 -10.79 -14.14 -0.56
CA PHE A 108 -11.85 -15.08 -0.24
C PHE A 108 -12.87 -14.45 0.73
N VAL A 109 -12.41 -13.82 1.80
CA VAL A 109 -13.27 -13.12 2.77
C VAL A 109 -14.08 -12.03 2.07
N CYS A 110 -13.44 -11.18 1.24
CA CYS A 110 -14.12 -10.12 0.50
C CYS A 110 -15.20 -10.68 -0.43
N ALA A 111 -14.91 -11.77 -1.15
CA ALA A 111 -15.85 -12.39 -2.08
C ALA A 111 -17.03 -13.08 -1.36
N VAL A 112 -16.78 -13.82 -0.29
CA VAL A 112 -17.82 -14.55 0.47
C VAL A 112 -18.70 -13.59 1.26
N PHE A 113 -18.11 -12.58 1.87
CA PHE A 113 -18.84 -11.58 2.66
C PHE A 113 -19.36 -10.39 1.81
N SER A 114 -19.21 -10.45 0.49
CA SER A 114 -19.69 -9.42 -0.43
C SER A 114 -21.15 -8.99 -0.17
N PRO A 115 -22.16 -9.87 -0.01
CA PRO A 115 -23.52 -9.44 0.26
C PRO A 115 -23.68 -8.76 1.63
N LEU A 116 -22.89 -9.18 2.62
CA LEU A 116 -22.88 -8.55 3.94
C LEU A 116 -22.22 -7.16 3.89
N LEU A 117 -21.10 -7.04 3.16
CA LEU A 117 -20.42 -5.77 2.95
C LEU A 117 -21.29 -4.78 2.20
N ASP A 118 -22.06 -5.26 1.22
CA ASP A 118 -23.04 -4.45 0.49
C ASP A 118 -24.12 -3.92 1.42
N SER A 119 -24.79 -4.78 2.19
CA SER A 119 -25.83 -4.39 3.12
C SER A 119 -25.38 -3.45 4.25
N TRP A 120 -24.09 -3.52 4.64
CA TRP A 120 -23.54 -2.63 5.66
C TRP A 120 -23.04 -1.28 5.10
N THR A 121 -22.61 -1.29 3.84
CA THR A 121 -22.04 -0.10 3.21
C THR A 121 -23.10 0.73 2.50
N PHE A 122 -24.07 0.07 1.87
CA PHE A 122 -25.10 0.71 1.08
C PHE A 122 -26.49 0.33 1.57
N ASN A 123 -27.36 1.36 1.73
CA ASN A 123 -28.79 1.17 2.03
C ASN A 123 -29.64 1.17 0.75
N TRP A 124 -29.03 1.24 -0.45
CA TRP A 124 -29.70 1.36 -1.73
C TRP A 124 -28.92 0.64 -2.83
N GLY A 125 -29.65 0.01 -3.74
CA GLY A 125 -29.08 -0.73 -4.86
C GLY A 125 -28.49 -2.08 -4.46
N ASP A 126 -27.99 -2.83 -5.45
CA ASP A 126 -27.26 -4.09 -5.28
C ASP A 126 -25.84 -3.89 -5.84
N HIS A 127 -24.88 -3.80 -4.96
CA HIS A 127 -23.47 -3.58 -5.27
C HIS A 127 -22.60 -4.82 -4.98
N THR A 128 -23.22 -5.96 -4.68
CA THR A 128 -22.56 -7.23 -4.37
C THR A 128 -21.54 -7.62 -5.44
N LEU A 129 -21.91 -7.48 -6.71
CA LEU A 129 -21.03 -7.74 -7.86
C LEU A 129 -19.77 -6.85 -7.85
N HIS A 130 -19.91 -5.59 -7.44
CA HIS A 130 -18.78 -4.66 -7.37
C HIS A 130 -17.78 -5.10 -6.31
N PHE A 131 -18.23 -5.58 -5.15
CA PHE A 131 -17.33 -6.11 -4.11
C PHE A 131 -16.62 -7.38 -4.56
N ILE A 132 -17.27 -8.28 -5.31
CA ILE A 132 -16.65 -9.47 -5.89
C ILE A 132 -15.56 -9.06 -6.89
N LEU A 133 -15.84 -8.09 -7.76
CA LEU A 133 -14.86 -7.58 -8.73
C LEU A 133 -13.69 -6.83 -8.07
N LEU A 134 -13.91 -6.27 -6.88
CA LEU A 134 -12.88 -5.59 -6.10
C LEU A 134 -12.08 -6.54 -5.18
N ALA A 135 -12.52 -7.78 -4.99
CA ALA A 135 -11.81 -8.76 -4.16
C ALA A 135 -10.33 -8.97 -4.58
N PRO A 136 -9.95 -9.03 -5.87
CA PRO A 136 -8.54 -9.07 -6.26
C PRO A 136 -7.72 -7.86 -5.79
N THR A 137 -8.36 -6.69 -5.64
CA THR A 137 -7.68 -5.49 -5.13
C THR A 137 -7.24 -5.67 -3.68
N VAL A 138 -8.05 -6.35 -2.85
CA VAL A 138 -7.68 -6.71 -1.46
C VAL A 138 -6.42 -7.59 -1.46
N ALA A 139 -6.37 -8.59 -2.35
CA ALA A 139 -5.20 -9.46 -2.47
C ALA A 139 -3.95 -8.68 -2.90
N LEU A 140 -4.07 -7.80 -3.89
CA LEU A 140 -2.96 -6.95 -4.33
C LEU A 140 -2.47 -6.00 -3.22
N MET A 141 -3.38 -5.45 -2.42
CA MET A 141 -3.03 -4.62 -1.27
C MET A 141 -2.22 -5.39 -0.23
N ALA A 142 -2.59 -6.63 0.09
CA ALA A 142 -1.88 -7.47 1.03
C ALA A 142 -0.46 -7.81 0.55
N VAL A 143 -0.31 -8.23 -0.71
CA VAL A 143 1.00 -8.52 -1.31
C VAL A 143 1.88 -7.27 -1.36
N THR A 144 1.33 -6.15 -1.83
CA THR A 144 2.05 -4.87 -1.91
C THR A 144 2.50 -4.39 -0.53
N GLY A 145 1.65 -4.55 0.49
CA GLY A 145 1.97 -4.22 1.88
C GLY A 145 3.18 -5.01 2.40
N GLY A 146 3.26 -6.31 2.08
CA GLY A 146 4.40 -7.17 2.40
C GLY A 146 5.70 -6.73 1.71
N GLU A 147 5.67 -6.46 0.40
CA GLU A 147 6.85 -6.00 -0.34
C GLU A 147 7.33 -4.62 0.11
N ILE A 148 6.42 -3.68 0.39
CA ILE A 148 6.76 -2.37 0.96
C ILE A 148 7.42 -2.53 2.34
N ALA A 149 6.95 -3.45 3.17
CA ALA A 149 7.54 -3.74 4.48
C ALA A 149 8.97 -4.27 4.34
N ILE A 150 9.22 -5.17 3.38
CA ILE A 150 10.56 -5.69 3.07
C ILE A 150 11.50 -4.55 2.61
N LEU A 151 11.07 -3.70 1.70
CA LEU A 151 11.86 -2.56 1.22
C LEU A 151 12.19 -1.56 2.33
N LYS A 152 11.24 -1.30 3.24
CA LYS A 152 11.45 -0.42 4.39
C LYS A 152 12.46 -1.01 5.38
N SER A 153 12.35 -2.30 5.68
CA SER A 153 13.21 -2.98 6.66
C SER A 153 14.64 -3.19 6.17
N THR A 154 14.84 -3.36 4.87
CA THR A 154 16.16 -3.46 4.24
C THR A 154 16.79 -2.10 3.93
N ARG A 155 16.16 -1.00 4.39
CA ARG A 155 16.61 0.39 4.17
C ARG A 155 16.78 0.76 2.69
N GLN A 156 16.10 0.06 1.78
CA GLN A 156 16.11 0.34 0.35
C GLN A 156 15.17 1.50 -0.03
N LEU A 157 15.36 2.66 0.62
CA LEU A 157 14.50 3.84 0.45
C LEU A 157 14.50 4.37 -0.99
N ARG A 158 15.59 4.18 -1.75
CA ARG A 158 15.63 4.53 -3.18
C ARG A 158 14.66 3.69 -4.00
N GLY A 159 14.66 2.37 -3.80
CA GLY A 159 13.74 1.46 -4.49
C GLY A 159 12.29 1.82 -4.17
N LEU A 160 12.00 2.08 -2.90
CA LEU A 160 10.67 2.49 -2.46
C LEU A 160 10.23 3.82 -3.09
N ALA A 161 11.14 4.82 -3.17
CA ALA A 161 10.86 6.09 -3.81
C ALA A 161 10.54 5.93 -5.31
N VAL A 162 11.32 5.14 -6.03
CA VAL A 162 11.11 4.85 -7.47
C VAL A 162 9.78 4.16 -7.70
N VAL A 163 9.46 3.12 -6.93
CA VAL A 163 8.16 2.42 -7.01
C VAL A 163 7.01 3.36 -6.71
N SER A 164 7.15 4.24 -5.71
CA SER A 164 6.11 5.23 -5.37
C SER A 164 5.87 6.21 -6.52
N VAL A 165 6.91 6.70 -7.18
CA VAL A 165 6.78 7.59 -8.35
C VAL A 165 6.04 6.89 -9.49
N TYR A 166 6.43 5.67 -9.84
CA TYR A 166 5.73 4.90 -10.87
C TYR A 166 4.27 4.64 -10.50
N HIS A 167 3.99 4.34 -9.24
CA HIS A 167 2.62 4.18 -8.74
C HIS A 167 1.79 5.47 -8.90
N PHE A 168 2.34 6.64 -8.53
CA PHE A 168 1.62 7.91 -8.65
C PHE A 168 1.36 8.30 -10.11
N ILE A 169 2.35 8.13 -10.99
CA ILE A 169 2.20 8.40 -12.43
C ILE A 169 1.20 7.42 -13.05
N GLY A 170 1.33 6.12 -12.75
CA GLY A 170 0.41 5.10 -13.22
C GLY A 170 -1.03 5.34 -12.76
N ALA A 171 -1.21 5.66 -11.47
CA ALA A 171 -2.52 5.96 -10.91
C ALA A 171 -3.17 7.18 -11.58
N LEU A 172 -2.41 8.20 -11.93
CA LEU A 172 -2.91 9.37 -12.63
C LEU A 172 -3.26 9.02 -14.09
N PHE A 173 -2.37 8.31 -14.79
CA PHE A 173 -2.56 7.96 -16.20
C PHE A 173 -3.75 7.01 -16.42
N PHE A 174 -3.96 6.03 -15.53
CA PHE A 174 -5.08 5.09 -15.65
C PHE A 174 -6.39 5.62 -15.08
N SER A 175 -6.37 6.45 -14.03
CA SER A 175 -7.61 6.93 -13.42
C SER A 175 -8.34 7.94 -14.29
N VAL A 176 -7.63 8.82 -14.99
CA VAL A 176 -8.26 9.89 -15.80
C VAL A 176 -9.06 9.33 -16.99
N PRO A 177 -8.51 8.43 -17.84
CA PRO A 177 -9.29 7.85 -18.94
C PRO A 177 -10.47 6.99 -18.49
N VAL A 178 -10.29 6.20 -17.42
CA VAL A 178 -11.35 5.31 -16.90
C VAL A 178 -12.53 6.10 -16.33
N ILE A 179 -12.30 7.30 -15.83
CA ILE A 179 -13.35 8.15 -15.27
C ILE A 179 -14.04 8.97 -16.39
N TYR A 180 -13.34 9.23 -17.49
CA TYR A 180 -13.88 10.02 -18.60
C TYR A 180 -14.75 9.20 -19.57
N TYR A 181 -14.55 7.86 -19.62
CA TYR A 181 -15.34 6.90 -20.41
C TYR A 181 -16.43 6.26 -19.57
#